data_dbd432d7734bb0dee3e2e06eaae09520
#
_entry.id   dbd432d7734bb0dee3e2e06eaae09520
#
_cell.length_a   1.000
_cell.length_b   1.000
_cell.length_c   1.000
_cell.angle_alpha   90.00
_cell.angle_beta   90.00
_cell.angle_gamma   90.00
#
_symmetry.space_group_name_H-M   'P 1'
#
loop_
_entity.id
_entity.type
_entity.pdbx_description
1 polymer ?
#
loop_
_entity_poly.entity_id
_entity_poly.type
_entity_poly.pdbx_seq_one_letter_code
_entity_poly.pdbx_strand_id
1 'polypeptide(L)'
;CLRRWIEAPLVDHAAIVDRQNGVSELVNGRQLRVVLRRLLRPMGDLERLAGRAGAGTASARDLVALADGLERLPQLAGLISSAVIQTKAGQPEPMSSPPLLALARPWPELEALAAELRHVLLDTPALSLSEGGLIHDGVDPQLDGLRNQLDDQEAWLTQREAAERSNSGISTLKLQYHRTFGYFMAVSKAKARTVPEHWIRRQTLANEERFVTPELKAREGRILQLKARAAQREYELFCNLRSQVGEQAAPIRAAARQVAELDAIASLAEVAATNNYCCPELTDPSGPEARLLQIEAGRHPVVEQLLVEAPFTPNDIQLGSRQAPGTSENPDLIVLTGPNASGKSCYLRQTGLLQLMAQIGSWIPASSARLGITDRIFTRVGAGDDLAAGQSTFMVEMAETANILHHATDRSLVLLDEIGRGTATFDGLSIAWAVAEYLAEEIGARSVFATHYHELNELADQLPNVANAQVLVEDTGNELRFLHRVVKGGANRSYGIEAARLAGVPPAVVLRARQVLGRIEANSHVAVA
;
A
#
# COMPACT_ATOMS: atom_id res chain seq x y z
N CYS A 1 -0.86 -1.27 -6.95
CA CYS A 1 0.24 -0.85 -7.81
C CYS A 1 1.53 -0.71 -7.01
N LEU A 2 1.63 0.20 -6.03
CA LEU A 2 2.86 0.48 -5.26
C LEU A 2 3.46 -0.77 -4.59
N ARG A 3 2.64 -1.64 -4.00
CA ARG A 3 3.13 -2.90 -3.40
C ARG A 3 3.90 -3.74 -4.41
N ARG A 4 3.37 -3.91 -5.64
CA ARG A 4 4.06 -4.63 -6.71
C ARG A 4 5.39 -3.97 -7.10
N TRP A 5 5.45 -2.63 -7.11
CA TRP A 5 6.69 -1.91 -7.41
C TRP A 5 7.76 -2.14 -6.35
N ILE A 6 7.37 -2.22 -5.08
CA ILE A 6 8.29 -2.51 -3.96
C ILE A 6 8.75 -3.98 -4.01
N GLU A 7 7.86 -4.92 -4.31
CA GLU A 7 8.18 -6.35 -4.41
C GLU A 7 9.02 -6.69 -5.67
N ALA A 8 8.88 -5.91 -6.74
CA ALA A 8 9.62 -6.07 -8.00
C ALA A 8 10.05 -4.69 -8.54
N PRO A 9 11.11 -4.09 -7.96
CA PRO A 9 11.65 -2.82 -8.44
C PRO A 9 12.21 -2.96 -9.86
N LEU A 10 12.25 -1.84 -10.57
CA LEU A 10 12.75 -1.81 -11.94
C LEU A 10 14.27 -1.93 -11.97
N VAL A 11 14.77 -2.55 -13.05
CA VAL A 11 16.19 -2.62 -13.41
C VAL A 11 16.47 -1.95 -14.77
N ASP A 12 15.44 -1.51 -15.47
CA ASP A 12 15.54 -0.75 -16.70
C ASP A 12 15.69 0.74 -16.40
N HIS A 13 16.78 1.34 -16.84
CA HIS A 13 17.12 2.75 -16.59
C HIS A 13 16.04 3.70 -17.12
N ALA A 14 15.59 3.49 -18.36
CA ALA A 14 14.63 4.39 -19.00
C ALA A 14 13.28 4.36 -18.28
N ALA A 15 12.80 3.16 -17.90
CA ALA A 15 11.55 2.99 -17.18
C ALA A 15 11.59 3.62 -15.76
N ILE A 16 12.74 3.59 -15.09
CA ILE A 16 12.90 4.27 -13.79
C ILE A 16 12.86 5.78 -13.98
N VAL A 17 13.60 6.32 -14.95
CA VAL A 17 13.64 7.74 -15.28
C VAL A 17 12.25 8.26 -15.66
N ASP A 18 11.49 7.52 -16.45
CA ASP A 18 10.11 7.88 -16.82
C ASP A 18 9.21 8.05 -15.60
N ARG A 19 9.32 7.16 -14.60
CA ARG A 19 8.58 7.31 -13.34
C ARG A 19 9.08 8.50 -12.51
N GLN A 20 10.39 8.67 -12.40
CA GLN A 20 10.98 9.83 -11.71
C GLN A 20 10.54 11.15 -12.32
N ASN A 21 10.46 11.22 -13.65
CA ASN A 21 9.94 12.38 -14.35
C ASN A 21 8.49 12.67 -13.97
N GLY A 22 7.63 11.63 -13.94
CA GLY A 22 6.26 11.75 -13.49
C GLY A 22 6.13 12.26 -12.04
N VAL A 23 6.95 11.74 -11.14
CA VAL A 23 7.02 12.22 -9.76
C VAL A 23 7.49 13.69 -9.73
N SER A 24 8.53 14.04 -10.49
CA SER A 24 9.10 15.39 -10.55
C SER A 24 8.11 16.42 -11.08
N GLU A 25 7.38 16.07 -12.14
CA GLU A 25 6.32 16.93 -12.70
C GLU A 25 5.23 17.20 -11.66
N LEU A 26 4.80 16.20 -10.90
CA LEU A 26 3.81 16.38 -9.84
C LEU A 26 4.36 17.04 -8.57
N VAL A 27 5.65 16.91 -8.26
CA VAL A 27 6.30 17.67 -7.17
C VAL A 27 6.29 19.16 -7.52
N ASN A 28 6.70 19.51 -8.73
CA ASN A 28 6.74 20.90 -9.21
C ASN A 28 5.32 21.47 -9.44
N GLY A 29 4.37 20.64 -9.88
CA GLY A 29 2.98 20.99 -10.13
C GLY A 29 2.09 20.91 -8.89
N ARG A 30 2.35 21.69 -7.83
CA ARG A 30 1.59 21.63 -6.55
C ARG A 30 0.08 21.69 -6.72
N GLN A 31 -0.43 22.62 -7.53
CA GLN A 31 -1.88 22.78 -7.75
C GLN A 31 -2.47 21.56 -8.46
N LEU A 32 -1.79 21.09 -9.51
CA LEU A 32 -2.15 19.89 -10.24
C LEU A 32 -2.23 18.69 -9.30
N ARG A 33 -1.20 18.46 -8.48
CA ARG A 33 -1.14 17.36 -7.52
C ARG A 33 -2.32 17.37 -6.54
N VAL A 34 -2.70 18.52 -6.01
CA VAL A 34 -3.84 18.66 -5.09
C VAL A 34 -5.16 18.31 -5.77
N VAL A 35 -5.40 18.83 -6.99
CA VAL A 35 -6.63 18.55 -7.73
C VAL A 35 -6.70 17.09 -8.13
N LEU A 36 -5.58 16.53 -8.61
CA LEU A 36 -5.46 15.14 -9.02
C LEU A 36 -5.79 14.17 -7.87
N ARG A 37 -5.22 14.38 -6.70
CA ARG A 37 -5.50 13.58 -5.51
C ARG A 37 -6.97 13.69 -5.06
N ARG A 38 -7.59 14.84 -5.24
CA ARG A 38 -9.03 15.02 -4.96
C ARG A 38 -9.90 14.19 -5.91
N LEU A 39 -9.55 14.11 -7.20
CA LEU A 39 -10.25 13.29 -8.18
C LEU A 39 -10.03 11.79 -7.96
N LEU A 40 -8.82 11.39 -7.58
CA LEU A 40 -8.48 9.98 -7.33
C LEU A 40 -9.11 9.41 -6.06
N ARG A 41 -9.25 10.22 -5.01
CA ARG A 41 -9.73 9.75 -3.69
C ARG A 41 -11.05 8.97 -3.71
N PRO A 42 -12.11 9.40 -4.44
CA PRO A 42 -13.39 8.68 -4.52
C PRO A 42 -13.48 7.65 -5.65
N MET A 43 -12.39 7.34 -6.35
CA MET A 43 -12.43 6.57 -7.59
C MET A 43 -12.74 5.08 -7.41
N GLY A 44 -12.55 4.53 -6.23
CA GLY A 44 -12.79 3.11 -5.97
C GLY A 44 -11.80 2.17 -6.68
N ASP A 45 -12.00 0.87 -6.50
CA ASP A 45 -11.17 -0.19 -7.09
C ASP A 45 -11.85 -0.72 -8.36
N LEU A 46 -11.57 -0.09 -9.50
CA LEU A 46 -12.16 -0.41 -10.79
C LEU A 46 -11.83 -1.85 -11.23
N GLU A 47 -10.61 -2.34 -10.96
CA GLU A 47 -10.20 -3.69 -11.33
C GLU A 47 -11.02 -4.75 -10.59
N ARG A 48 -11.22 -4.58 -9.29
CA ARG A 48 -12.03 -5.47 -8.45
C ARG A 48 -13.51 -5.43 -8.86
N LEU A 49 -14.05 -4.25 -9.14
CA LEU A 49 -15.44 -4.08 -9.56
C LEU A 49 -15.70 -4.76 -10.91
N ALA A 50 -14.83 -4.55 -11.89
CA ALA A 50 -14.89 -5.23 -13.19
C ALA A 50 -14.74 -6.76 -13.05
N GLY A 51 -13.86 -7.23 -12.18
CA GLY A 51 -13.69 -8.66 -11.88
C GLY A 51 -14.95 -9.29 -11.31
N ARG A 52 -15.63 -8.60 -10.36
CA ARG A 52 -16.91 -9.06 -9.81
C ARG A 52 -18.04 -9.08 -10.85
N ALA A 53 -18.06 -8.10 -11.77
CA ALA A 53 -19.02 -8.09 -12.86
C ALA A 53 -18.81 -9.27 -13.81
N GLY A 54 -17.58 -9.52 -14.25
CA GLY A 54 -17.23 -10.65 -15.10
C GLY A 54 -17.47 -12.02 -14.44
N ALA A 55 -17.33 -12.13 -13.12
CA ALA A 55 -17.68 -13.33 -12.35
C ALA A 55 -19.17 -13.48 -12.05
N GLY A 56 -20.02 -12.53 -12.47
CA GLY A 56 -21.45 -12.54 -12.19
C GLY A 56 -21.85 -12.29 -10.74
N THR A 57 -20.92 -11.79 -9.90
CA THR A 57 -21.10 -11.59 -8.45
C THR A 57 -21.26 -10.12 -8.04
N ALA A 58 -21.18 -9.18 -9.01
CA ALA A 58 -21.36 -7.76 -8.74
C ALA A 58 -22.82 -7.46 -8.36
N SER A 59 -23.02 -6.62 -7.36
CA SER A 59 -24.32 -6.03 -7.00
C SER A 59 -24.61 -4.78 -7.84
N ALA A 60 -25.83 -4.28 -7.81
CA ALA A 60 -26.19 -3.03 -8.49
C ALA A 60 -25.36 -1.84 -7.93
N ARG A 61 -25.09 -1.80 -6.64
CA ARG A 61 -24.22 -0.79 -6.02
C ARG A 61 -22.76 -0.88 -6.49
N ASP A 62 -22.25 -2.08 -6.78
CA ASP A 62 -20.92 -2.24 -7.35
C ASP A 62 -20.85 -1.62 -8.76
N LEU A 63 -21.92 -1.77 -9.57
CA LEU A 63 -21.98 -1.19 -10.91
C LEU A 63 -22.14 0.33 -10.87
N VAL A 64 -22.90 0.89 -9.91
CA VAL A 64 -22.97 2.34 -9.68
C VAL A 64 -21.61 2.88 -9.26
N ALA A 65 -20.92 2.21 -8.31
CA ALA A 65 -19.58 2.59 -7.92
C ALA A 65 -18.56 2.50 -9.08
N LEU A 66 -18.74 1.54 -10.00
CA LEU A 66 -17.95 1.47 -11.22
C LEU A 66 -18.22 2.67 -12.12
N ALA A 67 -19.50 3.04 -12.35
CA ALA A 67 -19.88 4.23 -13.12
C ALA A 67 -19.26 5.50 -12.53
N ASP A 68 -19.32 5.68 -11.19
CA ASP A 68 -18.68 6.78 -10.48
C ASP A 68 -17.18 6.92 -10.80
N GLY A 69 -16.50 5.79 -10.90
CA GLY A 69 -15.09 5.76 -11.23
C GLY A 69 -14.81 6.07 -12.70
N LEU A 70 -15.60 5.47 -13.61
CA LEU A 70 -15.42 5.66 -15.05
C LEU A 70 -15.71 7.10 -15.50
N GLU A 71 -16.71 7.77 -14.93
CA GLU A 71 -17.03 9.19 -15.19
C GLU A 71 -15.89 10.16 -14.84
N ARG A 72 -14.95 9.74 -14.00
CA ARG A 72 -13.77 10.55 -13.64
C ARG A 72 -12.62 10.43 -14.63
N LEU A 73 -12.61 9.42 -15.49
CA LEU A 73 -11.54 9.23 -16.48
C LEU A 73 -11.42 10.43 -17.43
N PRO A 74 -12.49 10.96 -18.05
CA PRO A 74 -12.41 12.15 -18.87
C PRO A 74 -11.93 13.38 -18.10
N GLN A 75 -12.31 13.53 -16.84
CA GLN A 75 -11.88 14.64 -15.99
C GLN A 75 -10.37 14.58 -15.71
N LEU A 76 -9.84 13.37 -15.43
CA LEU A 76 -8.40 13.13 -15.27
C LEU A 76 -7.65 13.41 -16.57
N ALA A 77 -8.16 12.91 -17.70
CA ALA A 77 -7.57 13.13 -19.01
C ALA A 77 -7.51 14.63 -19.35
N GLY A 78 -8.61 15.37 -19.16
CA GLY A 78 -8.67 16.81 -19.38
C GLY A 78 -7.72 17.59 -18.47
N LEU A 79 -7.62 17.21 -17.20
CA LEU A 79 -6.71 17.83 -16.24
C LEU A 79 -5.24 17.65 -16.66
N ILE A 80 -4.85 16.44 -17.06
CA ILE A 80 -3.48 16.13 -17.48
C ILE A 80 -3.15 16.83 -18.81
N SER A 81 -4.05 16.76 -19.80
CA SER A 81 -3.83 17.37 -21.12
C SER A 81 -3.69 18.90 -21.08
N SER A 82 -4.35 19.56 -20.14
CA SER A 82 -4.30 21.02 -19.97
C SER A 82 -3.22 21.49 -18.98
N ALA A 83 -2.54 20.55 -18.33
CA ALA A 83 -1.59 20.89 -17.28
C ALA A 83 -0.31 21.50 -17.86
N VAL A 84 0.09 22.64 -17.28
CA VAL A 84 1.37 23.30 -17.50
C VAL A 84 2.12 23.30 -16.17
N ILE A 85 3.32 22.77 -16.17
CA ILE A 85 4.20 22.71 -15.00
C ILE A 85 5.29 23.77 -15.11
N GLN A 86 5.77 24.26 -13.99
CA GLN A 86 6.95 25.12 -13.96
C GLN A 86 8.20 24.24 -13.82
N THR A 87 9.11 24.38 -14.76
CA THR A 87 10.42 23.73 -14.67
C THR A 87 11.27 24.35 -13.56
N LYS A 88 12.38 23.69 -13.21
CA LYS A 88 13.38 24.26 -12.27
C LYS A 88 13.90 25.62 -12.71
N ALA A 89 13.86 25.92 -14.02
CA ALA A 89 14.22 27.21 -14.60
C ALA A 89 13.10 28.25 -14.55
N GLY A 90 11.93 27.92 -13.99
CA GLY A 90 10.77 28.81 -13.90
C GLY A 90 10.02 29.01 -15.22
N GLN A 91 10.32 28.21 -16.24
CA GLN A 91 9.61 28.29 -17.53
C GLN A 91 8.39 27.34 -17.51
N PRO A 92 7.27 27.78 -18.08
CA PRO A 92 6.09 26.91 -18.22
C PRO A 92 6.30 25.90 -19.35
N GLU A 93 6.19 24.61 -19.03
CA GLU A 93 6.26 23.52 -20.00
C GLU A 93 5.06 22.58 -19.86
N PRO A 94 4.58 21.98 -20.98
CA PRO A 94 3.58 20.94 -20.90
C PRO A 94 4.16 19.68 -20.22
N MET A 95 3.29 18.83 -19.69
CA MET A 95 3.68 17.53 -19.14
C MET A 95 4.29 16.67 -20.24
N SER A 96 5.37 15.95 -19.92
CA SER A 96 6.12 15.12 -20.86
C SER A 96 6.26 13.66 -20.40
N SER A 97 5.97 13.37 -19.14
CA SER A 97 6.11 12.02 -18.57
C SER A 97 5.17 11.01 -19.23
N PRO A 98 5.69 9.93 -19.85
CA PRO A 98 4.86 8.92 -20.52
C PRO A 98 3.79 8.28 -19.63
N PRO A 99 4.05 7.93 -18.37
CA PRO A 99 3.02 7.39 -17.49
C PRO A 99 1.85 8.36 -17.24
N LEU A 100 2.12 9.67 -17.17
CA LEU A 100 1.07 10.66 -16.98
C LEU A 100 0.31 10.92 -18.27
N LEU A 101 1.01 11.01 -19.41
CA LEU A 101 0.40 11.20 -20.72
C LEU A 101 -0.46 10.01 -21.19
N ALA A 102 -0.17 8.81 -20.72
CA ALA A 102 -1.01 7.64 -21.01
C ALA A 102 -2.45 7.83 -20.56
N LEU A 103 -2.69 8.54 -19.46
CA LEU A 103 -4.02 8.86 -18.94
C LEU A 103 -4.71 10.04 -19.64
N ALA A 104 -3.97 10.83 -20.42
CA ALA A 104 -4.56 11.88 -21.24
C ALA A 104 -5.31 11.32 -22.45
N ARG A 105 -5.20 10.01 -22.73
CA ARG A 105 -5.93 9.36 -23.81
C ARG A 105 -7.40 9.17 -23.42
N PRO A 106 -8.34 9.51 -24.33
CA PRO A 106 -9.77 9.25 -24.10
C PRO A 106 -10.08 7.76 -24.12
N TRP A 107 -11.12 7.38 -23.37
CA TRP A 107 -11.67 6.04 -23.31
C TRP A 107 -13.16 6.06 -23.71
N PRO A 108 -13.51 6.32 -25.00
CA PRO A 108 -14.87 6.56 -25.42
C PRO A 108 -15.81 5.39 -25.12
N GLU A 109 -15.32 4.15 -25.19
CA GLU A 109 -16.09 2.95 -24.83
C GLU A 109 -16.44 2.90 -23.34
N LEU A 110 -15.56 3.37 -22.47
CA LEU A 110 -15.80 3.40 -21.02
C LEU A 110 -16.67 4.60 -20.61
N GLU A 111 -16.59 5.70 -21.33
CA GLU A 111 -17.50 6.84 -21.17
C GLU A 111 -18.92 6.45 -21.56
N ALA A 112 -19.11 5.76 -22.69
CA ALA A 112 -20.39 5.23 -23.11
C ALA A 112 -20.96 4.23 -22.10
N LEU A 113 -20.13 3.33 -21.59
CA LEU A 113 -20.53 2.37 -20.56
C LEU A 113 -20.96 3.08 -19.26
N ALA A 114 -20.23 4.10 -18.83
CA ALA A 114 -20.60 4.87 -17.64
C ALA A 114 -21.96 5.55 -17.81
N ALA A 115 -22.19 6.17 -18.98
CA ALA A 115 -23.46 6.79 -19.31
C ALA A 115 -24.63 5.77 -19.34
N GLU A 116 -24.40 4.58 -19.88
CA GLU A 116 -25.40 3.49 -19.89
C GLU A 116 -25.70 3.02 -18.46
N LEU A 117 -24.70 2.80 -17.63
CA LEU A 117 -24.88 2.41 -16.23
C LEU A 117 -25.73 3.44 -15.46
N ARG A 118 -25.48 4.73 -15.67
CA ARG A 118 -26.26 5.82 -15.07
C ARG A 118 -27.68 5.92 -15.61
N HIS A 119 -27.86 5.70 -16.91
CA HIS A 119 -29.17 5.71 -17.51
C HIS A 119 -30.05 4.59 -16.97
N VAL A 120 -29.47 3.41 -16.77
CA VAL A 120 -30.22 2.20 -16.41
C VAL A 120 -30.42 2.06 -14.91
N LEU A 121 -29.39 2.26 -14.09
CA LEU A 121 -29.41 2.00 -12.65
C LEU A 121 -29.80 3.23 -11.84
N LEU A 122 -30.62 3.03 -10.81
CA LEU A 122 -30.88 4.05 -9.79
C LEU A 122 -29.57 4.47 -9.10
N ASP A 123 -29.44 5.73 -8.70
CA ASP A 123 -28.26 6.24 -7.98
C ASP A 123 -28.02 5.51 -6.66
N THR A 124 -29.09 5.11 -5.98
CA THR A 124 -29.05 4.35 -4.73
C THR A 124 -29.87 3.08 -4.83
N PRO A 125 -29.41 2.06 -5.57
CA PRO A 125 -30.17 0.84 -5.78
C PRO A 125 -30.32 0.05 -4.49
N ALA A 126 -31.40 -0.75 -4.42
CA ALA A 126 -31.65 -1.65 -3.31
C ALA A 126 -30.49 -2.60 -3.03
N LEU A 127 -30.36 -3.05 -1.78
CA LEU A 127 -29.33 -4.04 -1.40
C LEU A 127 -29.64 -5.42 -1.97
N SER A 128 -30.91 -5.80 -1.99
CA SER A 128 -31.40 -7.08 -2.48
C SER A 128 -31.72 -7.00 -3.97
N LEU A 129 -31.15 -7.90 -4.74
CA LEU A 129 -31.45 -7.99 -6.17
C LEU A 129 -32.83 -8.61 -6.47
N SER A 130 -33.50 -9.20 -5.46
CA SER A 130 -34.77 -9.91 -5.61
C SER A 130 -36.00 -9.08 -5.24
N GLU A 131 -35.83 -7.89 -4.68
CA GLU A 131 -36.92 -7.06 -4.16
C GLU A 131 -37.31 -5.90 -5.10
N GLY A 132 -36.58 -5.74 -6.21
CA GLY A 132 -36.75 -4.60 -7.12
C GLY A 132 -36.05 -3.33 -6.61
N GLY A 133 -36.31 -2.20 -7.26
CA GLY A 133 -35.67 -0.93 -6.91
C GLY A 133 -34.23 -0.82 -7.42
N LEU A 134 -33.96 -1.36 -8.61
CA LEU A 134 -32.65 -1.35 -9.24
C LEU A 134 -32.58 -0.41 -10.44
N ILE A 135 -33.66 -0.32 -11.23
CA ILE A 135 -33.70 0.24 -12.58
C ILE A 135 -34.53 1.54 -12.60
N HIS A 136 -34.07 2.54 -13.33
CA HIS A 136 -34.83 3.78 -13.59
C HIS A 136 -36.14 3.55 -14.35
N ASP A 137 -37.09 4.45 -14.16
CA ASP A 137 -38.30 4.52 -14.99
C ASP A 137 -37.93 4.99 -16.40
N GLY A 138 -38.64 4.50 -17.42
CA GLY A 138 -38.39 4.84 -18.81
C GLY A 138 -37.31 4.02 -19.51
N VAL A 139 -36.64 3.09 -18.81
CA VAL A 139 -35.62 2.21 -19.37
C VAL A 139 -36.21 1.04 -20.17
N ASP A 140 -37.26 0.43 -19.63
CA ASP A 140 -37.88 -0.75 -20.22
C ASP A 140 -39.40 -0.63 -20.21
N PRO A 141 -40.08 -0.56 -21.41
CA PRO A 141 -41.54 -0.38 -21.48
C PRO A 141 -42.33 -1.48 -20.79
N GLN A 142 -41.79 -2.72 -20.72
CA GLN A 142 -42.44 -3.83 -20.04
C GLN A 142 -42.43 -3.66 -18.53
N LEU A 143 -41.28 -3.19 -17.97
CA LEU A 143 -41.15 -2.87 -16.54
C LEU A 143 -42.07 -1.71 -16.15
N ASP A 144 -42.06 -0.64 -16.95
CA ASP A 144 -42.92 0.53 -16.72
C ASP A 144 -44.42 0.15 -16.76
N GLY A 145 -44.81 -0.72 -17.69
CA GLY A 145 -46.17 -1.24 -17.75
C GLY A 145 -46.56 -2.05 -16.49
N LEU A 146 -45.63 -2.79 -15.91
CA LEU A 146 -45.87 -3.52 -14.66
C LEU A 146 -45.96 -2.57 -13.44
N ARG A 147 -45.12 -1.52 -13.39
CA ARG A 147 -45.17 -0.49 -12.35
C ARG A 147 -46.47 0.31 -12.41
N ASN A 148 -46.89 0.75 -13.59
CA ASN A 148 -48.15 1.44 -13.77
C ASN A 148 -49.35 0.57 -13.31
N GLN A 149 -49.33 -0.72 -13.60
CA GLN A 149 -50.35 -1.64 -13.09
C GLN A 149 -50.32 -1.77 -11.55
N LEU A 150 -49.15 -1.69 -10.93
CA LEU A 150 -49.01 -1.70 -9.47
C LEU A 150 -49.57 -0.42 -8.85
N ASP A 151 -49.29 0.73 -9.46
CA ASP A 151 -49.81 2.03 -9.03
C ASP A 151 -51.32 2.07 -9.09
N ASP A 152 -51.93 1.51 -10.17
CA ASP A 152 -53.37 1.34 -10.28
C ASP A 152 -53.94 0.48 -9.14
N GLN A 153 -53.23 -0.57 -8.69
CA GLN A 153 -53.67 -1.39 -7.57
C GLN A 153 -53.55 -0.64 -6.24
N GLU A 154 -52.54 0.16 -6.06
CA GLU A 154 -52.36 0.99 -4.82
C GLU A 154 -53.42 2.10 -4.78
N ALA A 155 -53.73 2.73 -5.90
CA ALA A 155 -54.83 3.68 -6.02
C ALA A 155 -56.18 3.04 -5.64
N TRP A 156 -56.44 1.81 -6.18
CA TRP A 156 -57.62 1.05 -5.82
C TRP A 156 -57.72 0.72 -4.32
N LEU A 157 -56.59 0.30 -3.68
CA LEU A 157 -56.54 0.04 -2.23
C LEU A 157 -56.95 1.28 -1.43
N THR A 158 -56.43 2.44 -1.82
CA THR A 158 -56.72 3.73 -1.16
C THR A 158 -58.22 4.10 -1.31
N GLN A 159 -58.75 3.97 -2.51
CA GLN A 159 -60.18 4.20 -2.78
C GLN A 159 -61.06 3.21 -2.03
N ARG A 160 -60.64 1.95 -1.94
CA ARG A 160 -61.39 0.93 -1.18
C ARG A 160 -61.38 1.20 0.30
N GLU A 161 -60.28 1.64 0.87
CA GLU A 161 -60.25 2.06 2.27
C GLU A 161 -61.23 3.18 2.57
N ALA A 162 -61.29 4.19 1.71
CA ALA A 162 -62.24 5.31 1.85
C ALA A 162 -63.72 4.87 1.71
N ALA A 163 -63.97 4.00 0.73
CA ALA A 163 -65.30 3.45 0.50
C ALA A 163 -65.80 2.59 1.65
N GLU A 164 -64.93 1.71 2.19
CA GLU A 164 -65.29 0.87 3.35
C GLU A 164 -65.46 1.67 4.66
N ARG A 165 -64.70 2.76 4.84
CA ARG A 165 -64.94 3.71 5.94
C ARG A 165 -66.34 4.33 5.86
N SER A 166 -66.72 4.77 4.67
CA SER A 166 -68.04 5.39 4.44
C SER A 166 -69.18 4.39 4.62
N ASN A 167 -69.07 3.20 4.00
CA ASN A 167 -70.09 2.18 4.00
C ASN A 167 -70.34 1.55 5.38
N SER A 168 -69.27 1.34 6.16
CA SER A 168 -69.33 0.75 7.51
C SER A 168 -69.62 1.77 8.60
N GLY A 169 -69.46 3.08 8.33
CA GLY A 169 -69.50 4.13 9.35
C GLY A 169 -68.36 4.08 10.35
N ILE A 170 -67.30 3.31 10.11
CA ILE A 170 -66.16 3.13 10.98
C ILE A 170 -65.03 4.06 10.54
N SER A 171 -64.98 5.27 11.08
CA SER A 171 -63.98 6.29 10.70
C SER A 171 -62.54 5.89 11.01
N THR A 172 -62.31 4.99 11.98
CA THR A 172 -60.98 4.51 12.39
C THR A 172 -60.48 3.31 11.62
N LEU A 173 -61.23 2.81 10.64
CA LEU A 173 -60.81 1.71 9.78
C LEU A 173 -59.54 2.06 9.01
N LYS A 174 -58.59 1.14 8.99
CA LYS A 174 -57.35 1.23 8.20
C LYS A 174 -57.15 -0.04 7.40
N LEU A 175 -56.83 0.11 6.14
CA LEU A 175 -56.39 -0.99 5.30
C LEU A 175 -54.87 -1.10 5.42
N GLN A 176 -54.39 -2.25 5.88
CA GLN A 176 -52.96 -2.45 6.20
C GLN A 176 -52.48 -3.74 5.55
N TYR A 177 -51.18 -3.81 5.35
CA TYR A 177 -50.49 -5.01 4.88
C TYR A 177 -49.60 -5.61 6.01
N HIS A 178 -49.63 -6.91 6.12
CA HIS A 178 -48.76 -7.65 7.01
C HIS A 178 -48.12 -8.83 6.27
N ARG A 179 -46.83 -9.00 6.38
CA ARG A 179 -46.06 -10.00 5.60
C ARG A 179 -46.64 -11.43 5.69
N THR A 180 -47.16 -11.83 6.86
CA THR A 180 -47.72 -13.18 7.07
C THR A 180 -49.22 -13.27 6.74
N PHE A 181 -49.97 -12.20 6.92
CA PHE A 181 -51.44 -12.23 6.83
C PHE A 181 -51.97 -11.54 5.55
N GLY A 182 -51.13 -10.86 4.80
CA GLY A 182 -51.50 -10.10 3.60
C GLY A 182 -52.23 -8.78 3.93
N TYR A 183 -53.06 -8.32 3.01
CA TYR A 183 -53.89 -7.12 3.20
C TYR A 183 -55.09 -7.43 4.07
N PHE A 184 -55.37 -6.56 5.04
CA PHE A 184 -56.53 -6.66 5.94
C PHE A 184 -57.03 -5.28 6.37
N MET A 185 -58.28 -5.24 6.74
CA MET A 185 -58.93 -4.09 7.35
C MET A 185 -58.84 -4.21 8.85
N ALA A 186 -58.13 -3.25 9.50
CA ALA A 186 -58.01 -3.17 10.95
C ALA A 186 -59.14 -2.30 11.54
N VAL A 187 -59.87 -2.85 12.48
CA VAL A 187 -60.98 -2.19 13.16
C VAL A 187 -60.81 -2.32 14.67
N SER A 188 -61.05 -1.24 15.44
CA SER A 188 -61.00 -1.29 16.87
C SER A 188 -62.02 -2.29 17.45
N LYS A 189 -61.65 -2.99 18.53
CA LYS A 189 -62.49 -4.02 19.16
C LYS A 189 -63.88 -3.51 19.54
N ALA A 190 -64.01 -2.24 19.91
CA ALA A 190 -65.27 -1.60 20.24
C ALA A 190 -66.23 -1.50 19.03
N LYS A 191 -65.70 -1.37 17.81
CA LYS A 191 -66.46 -1.26 16.55
C LYS A 191 -66.57 -2.58 15.78
N ALA A 192 -65.90 -3.64 16.24
CA ALA A 192 -65.90 -4.93 15.58
C ALA A 192 -67.25 -5.65 15.52
N ARG A 193 -68.21 -5.21 16.36
CA ARG A 193 -69.60 -5.73 16.33
C ARG A 193 -70.50 -5.09 15.26
N THR A 194 -70.06 -3.96 14.71
CA THR A 194 -70.84 -3.19 13.70
C THR A 194 -70.29 -3.36 12.29
N VAL A 195 -69.41 -4.33 12.06
CA VAL A 195 -68.88 -4.60 10.74
C VAL A 195 -69.90 -5.27 9.84
N PRO A 196 -69.86 -5.05 8.51
CA PRO A 196 -70.74 -5.73 7.54
C PRO A 196 -70.58 -7.25 7.61
N GLU A 197 -71.65 -8.02 7.40
CA GLU A 197 -71.68 -9.49 7.46
C GLU A 197 -70.75 -10.17 6.46
N HIS A 198 -70.49 -9.54 5.29
CA HIS A 198 -69.62 -10.08 4.27
C HIS A 198 -68.13 -9.96 4.59
N TRP A 199 -67.73 -9.32 5.70
CA TRP A 199 -66.34 -9.27 6.17
C TRP A 199 -65.98 -10.55 6.90
N ILE A 200 -64.93 -11.19 6.46
CA ILE A 200 -64.43 -12.42 7.07
C ILE A 200 -63.36 -12.06 8.13
N ARG A 201 -63.63 -12.42 9.39
CA ARG A 201 -62.70 -12.23 10.49
C ARG A 201 -61.50 -13.15 10.33
N ARG A 202 -60.29 -12.58 10.35
CA ARG A 202 -59.03 -13.32 10.21
C ARG A 202 -58.29 -13.47 11.54
N GLN A 203 -58.27 -12.42 12.35
CA GLN A 203 -57.53 -12.42 13.61
C GLN A 203 -58.13 -11.43 14.62
N THR A 204 -58.13 -11.84 15.89
CA THR A 204 -58.50 -10.98 17.03
C THR A 204 -57.26 -10.69 17.84
N LEU A 205 -56.93 -9.42 18.02
CA LEU A 205 -55.86 -8.93 18.87
C LEU A 205 -56.42 -8.25 20.13
N ALA A 206 -55.54 -7.82 21.03
CA ALA A 206 -55.98 -7.19 22.30
C ALA A 206 -56.86 -5.96 22.09
N ASN A 207 -56.52 -5.09 21.10
CA ASN A 207 -57.17 -3.79 20.90
C ASN A 207 -57.87 -3.65 19.53
N GLU A 208 -57.63 -4.58 18.60
CA GLU A 208 -58.17 -4.54 17.24
C GLU A 208 -58.60 -5.92 16.72
N GLU A 209 -59.48 -5.91 15.77
CA GLU A 209 -59.84 -7.10 14.97
C GLU A 209 -59.51 -6.86 13.51
N ARG A 210 -59.08 -7.93 12.82
CA ARG A 210 -58.62 -7.91 11.45
C ARG A 210 -59.60 -8.67 10.58
N PHE A 211 -60.06 -7.99 9.51
CA PHE A 211 -61.03 -8.52 8.57
C PHE A 211 -60.46 -8.51 7.16
N VAL A 212 -60.97 -9.42 6.32
CA VAL A 212 -60.69 -9.47 4.88
C VAL A 212 -61.98 -9.64 4.09
N THR A 213 -62.00 -9.20 2.85
CA THR A 213 -63.04 -9.51 1.90
C THR A 213 -62.52 -10.41 0.80
N PRO A 214 -63.38 -11.22 0.11
CA PRO A 214 -62.97 -12.01 -1.06
C PRO A 214 -62.33 -11.18 -2.17
N GLU A 215 -62.85 -9.95 -2.36
CA GLU A 215 -62.31 -9.02 -3.34
C GLU A 215 -60.89 -8.55 -2.98
N LEU A 216 -60.67 -8.17 -1.69
CA LEU A 216 -59.37 -7.77 -1.19
C LEU A 216 -58.34 -8.91 -1.33
N LYS A 217 -58.78 -10.16 -1.10
CA LYS A 217 -57.92 -11.33 -1.22
C LYS A 217 -57.55 -11.62 -2.69
N ALA A 218 -58.48 -11.45 -3.62
CA ALA A 218 -58.18 -11.59 -5.06
C ALA A 218 -57.21 -10.53 -5.57
N ARG A 219 -57.38 -9.28 -5.09
CA ARG A 219 -56.45 -8.17 -5.40
C ARG A 219 -55.06 -8.38 -4.85
N GLU A 220 -54.96 -8.88 -3.63
CA GLU A 220 -53.67 -9.23 -2.99
C GLU A 220 -52.86 -10.19 -3.87
N GLY A 221 -53.49 -11.26 -4.35
CA GLY A 221 -52.84 -12.21 -5.25
C GLY A 221 -52.31 -11.55 -6.52
N ARG A 222 -53.10 -10.63 -7.12
CA ARG A 222 -52.69 -9.87 -8.31
C ARG A 222 -51.52 -8.91 -8.02
N ILE A 223 -51.54 -8.19 -6.89
CA ILE A 223 -50.47 -7.29 -6.48
C ILE A 223 -49.17 -8.06 -6.27
N LEU A 224 -49.21 -9.20 -5.56
CA LEU A 224 -48.04 -10.04 -5.32
C LEU A 224 -47.45 -10.59 -6.62
N GLN A 225 -48.33 -11.02 -7.57
CA GLN A 225 -47.89 -11.47 -8.86
C GLN A 225 -47.23 -10.36 -9.70
N LEU A 226 -47.81 -9.15 -9.71
CA LEU A 226 -47.22 -7.99 -10.39
C LEU A 226 -45.87 -7.60 -9.78
N LYS A 227 -45.77 -7.53 -8.46
CA LYS A 227 -44.51 -7.26 -7.75
C LYS A 227 -43.42 -8.29 -8.10
N ALA A 228 -43.77 -9.58 -8.10
CA ALA A 228 -42.84 -10.64 -8.44
C ALA A 228 -42.38 -10.52 -9.91
N ARG A 229 -43.27 -10.21 -10.83
CA ARG A 229 -42.95 -10.02 -12.26
C ARG A 229 -42.08 -8.78 -12.50
N ALA A 230 -42.38 -7.67 -11.82
CA ALA A 230 -41.56 -6.46 -11.90
C ALA A 230 -40.15 -6.69 -11.37
N ALA A 231 -40.02 -7.31 -10.19
CA ALA A 231 -38.74 -7.65 -9.61
C ALA A 231 -37.91 -8.63 -10.49
N GLN A 232 -38.57 -9.62 -11.06
CA GLN A 232 -37.93 -10.55 -12.01
C GLN A 232 -37.43 -9.81 -13.27
N ARG A 233 -38.23 -8.88 -13.82
CA ARG A 233 -37.83 -8.10 -14.99
C ARG A 233 -36.66 -7.18 -14.69
N GLU A 234 -36.66 -6.51 -13.52
CA GLU A 234 -35.52 -5.70 -13.06
C GLU A 234 -34.26 -6.55 -12.93
N TYR A 235 -34.37 -7.74 -12.37
CA TYR A 235 -33.23 -8.66 -12.22
C TYR A 235 -32.66 -9.10 -13.58
N GLU A 236 -33.53 -9.36 -14.58
CA GLU A 236 -33.11 -9.72 -15.95
C GLU A 236 -32.32 -8.56 -16.60
N LEU A 237 -32.87 -7.34 -16.52
CA LEU A 237 -32.21 -6.14 -17.04
C LEU A 237 -30.84 -5.90 -16.35
N PHE A 238 -30.84 -6.04 -15.04
CA PHE A 238 -29.59 -5.94 -14.27
C PHE A 238 -28.56 -7.00 -14.67
N CYS A 239 -28.97 -8.26 -14.85
CA CYS A 239 -28.07 -9.34 -15.28
C CYS A 239 -27.47 -9.07 -16.67
N ASN A 240 -28.27 -8.57 -17.60
CA ASN A 240 -27.78 -8.18 -18.93
C ASN A 240 -26.77 -7.06 -18.86
N LEU A 241 -27.07 -6.01 -18.10
CA LEU A 241 -26.14 -4.89 -17.87
C LEU A 241 -24.84 -5.34 -17.21
N ARG A 242 -24.92 -6.22 -16.22
CA ARG A 242 -23.74 -6.82 -15.56
C ARG A 242 -22.90 -7.63 -16.54
N SER A 243 -23.51 -8.37 -17.44
CA SER A 243 -22.82 -9.13 -18.50
C SER A 243 -22.07 -8.20 -19.46
N GLN A 244 -22.70 -7.12 -19.91
CA GLN A 244 -22.07 -6.09 -20.76
C GLN A 244 -20.84 -5.49 -20.09
N VAL A 245 -20.91 -5.16 -18.78
CA VAL A 245 -19.74 -4.73 -18.01
C VAL A 245 -18.65 -5.81 -18.00
N GLY A 246 -19.04 -7.08 -17.87
CA GLY A 246 -18.10 -8.21 -17.91
C GLY A 246 -17.38 -8.33 -19.27
N GLU A 247 -18.06 -8.07 -20.37
CA GLU A 247 -17.48 -8.04 -21.73
C GLU A 247 -16.47 -6.91 -21.90
N GLN A 248 -16.69 -5.77 -21.23
CA GLN A 248 -15.78 -4.62 -21.19
C GLN A 248 -14.68 -4.72 -20.12
N ALA A 249 -14.51 -5.86 -19.47
CA ALA A 249 -13.55 -6.02 -18.39
C ALA A 249 -12.08 -5.77 -18.80
N ALA A 250 -11.70 -6.02 -20.07
CA ALA A 250 -10.35 -5.81 -20.54
C ALA A 250 -9.97 -4.30 -20.61
N PRO A 251 -10.75 -3.43 -21.29
CA PRO A 251 -10.49 -1.99 -21.28
C PRO A 251 -10.62 -1.37 -19.88
N ILE A 252 -11.59 -1.81 -19.05
CA ILE A 252 -11.69 -1.33 -17.65
C ILE A 252 -10.43 -1.64 -16.87
N ARG A 253 -9.87 -2.86 -16.99
CA ARG A 253 -8.61 -3.22 -16.33
C ARG A 253 -7.42 -2.42 -16.85
N ALA A 254 -7.39 -2.11 -18.16
CA ALA A 254 -6.33 -1.27 -18.73
C ALA A 254 -6.38 0.14 -18.15
N ALA A 255 -7.55 0.77 -18.10
CA ALA A 255 -7.74 2.08 -17.48
C ALA A 255 -7.42 2.03 -15.96
N ALA A 256 -7.87 0.99 -15.25
CA ALA A 256 -7.60 0.81 -13.83
C ALA A 256 -6.10 0.74 -13.51
N ARG A 257 -5.30 0.07 -14.35
CA ARG A 257 -3.84 0.02 -14.19
C ARG A 257 -3.21 1.39 -14.35
N GLN A 258 -3.61 2.16 -15.35
CA GLN A 258 -3.10 3.52 -15.55
C GLN A 258 -3.46 4.44 -14.39
N VAL A 259 -4.71 4.37 -13.92
CA VAL A 259 -5.16 5.12 -12.73
C VAL A 259 -4.36 4.72 -11.48
N ALA A 260 -4.12 3.42 -11.28
CA ALA A 260 -3.34 2.93 -10.14
C ALA A 260 -1.87 3.35 -10.21
N GLU A 261 -1.31 3.50 -11.41
CA GLU A 261 0.04 4.03 -11.63
C GLU A 261 0.09 5.53 -11.32
N LEU A 262 -0.89 6.29 -11.81
CA LEU A 262 -1.03 7.72 -11.48
C LEU A 262 -1.19 7.96 -9.98
N ASP A 263 -2.02 7.16 -9.29
CA ASP A 263 -2.23 7.26 -7.84
C ASP A 263 -0.93 7.00 -7.08
N ALA A 264 -0.15 6.00 -7.51
CA ALA A 264 1.17 5.72 -6.94
C ALA A 264 2.14 6.89 -7.15
N ILE A 265 2.26 7.41 -8.38
CA ILE A 265 3.12 8.56 -8.70
C ILE A 265 2.69 9.81 -7.92
N ALA A 266 1.39 10.09 -7.85
CA ALA A 266 0.87 11.23 -7.10
C ALA A 266 1.13 11.12 -5.59
N SER A 267 1.07 9.90 -5.04
CA SER A 267 1.37 9.63 -3.65
C SER A 267 2.87 9.81 -3.35
N LEU A 268 3.74 9.29 -4.21
CA LEU A 268 5.20 9.48 -4.10
C LEU A 268 5.58 10.96 -4.21
N ALA A 269 4.94 11.71 -5.12
CA ALA A 269 5.18 13.14 -5.27
C ALA A 269 4.73 13.94 -4.05
N GLU A 270 3.62 13.57 -3.43
CA GLU A 270 3.16 14.23 -2.19
C GLU A 270 4.12 13.99 -1.03
N VAL A 271 4.55 12.74 -0.83
CA VAL A 271 5.52 12.39 0.21
C VAL A 271 6.85 13.12 -0.02
N ALA A 272 7.33 13.14 -1.27
CA ALA A 272 8.56 13.82 -1.63
C ALA A 272 8.51 15.33 -1.35
N ALA A 273 7.40 15.98 -1.73
CA ALA A 273 7.23 17.42 -1.52
C ALA A 273 7.02 17.80 -0.05
N THR A 274 6.37 16.92 0.74
CA THR A 274 6.08 17.18 2.16
C THR A 274 7.31 16.98 3.03
N ASN A 275 8.16 15.99 2.69
CA ASN A 275 9.29 15.58 3.54
C ASN A 275 10.66 16.03 2.99
N ASN A 276 10.69 16.95 2.04
CA ASN A 276 11.92 17.47 1.45
C ASN A 276 12.85 16.35 0.93
N TYR A 277 12.32 15.47 0.09
CA TYR A 277 13.11 14.44 -0.58
C TYR A 277 13.79 15.02 -1.82
N CYS A 278 14.90 14.42 -2.24
CA CYS A 278 15.58 14.77 -3.49
C CYS A 278 15.29 13.72 -4.58
N CYS A 279 15.33 14.16 -5.83
CA CYS A 279 15.32 13.27 -7.00
C CYS A 279 16.72 12.67 -7.15
N PRO A 280 16.92 11.35 -7.00
CA PRO A 280 18.22 10.74 -7.22
C PRO A 280 18.57 10.76 -8.72
N GLU A 281 19.80 11.15 -9.04
CA GLU A 281 20.37 11.00 -10.38
C GLU A 281 20.75 9.54 -10.61
N LEU A 282 20.21 8.92 -11.65
CA LEU A 282 20.61 7.58 -12.05
C LEU A 282 21.81 7.65 -13.00
N THR A 283 22.87 6.89 -12.69
CA THR A 283 24.06 6.85 -13.53
C THR A 283 23.85 5.96 -14.76
N ASP A 284 24.56 6.22 -15.85
CA ASP A 284 24.52 5.41 -17.06
C ASP A 284 24.93 3.95 -16.75
N PRO A 285 24.07 2.96 -17.02
CA PRO A 285 24.40 1.55 -16.78
C PRO A 285 25.62 1.02 -17.54
N SER A 286 26.02 1.70 -18.63
CA SER A 286 27.17 1.35 -19.46
C SER A 286 28.40 2.21 -19.15
N GLY A 287 28.27 3.21 -18.29
CA GLY A 287 29.31 4.15 -17.95
C GLY A 287 30.23 3.66 -16.82
N PRO A 288 31.32 4.41 -16.56
CA PRO A 288 32.27 4.08 -15.48
C PRO A 288 31.66 4.14 -14.08
N GLU A 289 30.57 4.87 -13.91
CA GLU A 289 29.85 5.03 -12.65
C GLU A 289 28.60 4.11 -12.55
N ALA A 290 28.47 3.12 -13.42
CA ALA A 290 27.31 2.20 -13.44
C ALA A 290 27.04 1.53 -12.07
N ARG A 291 28.04 1.46 -11.20
CA ARG A 291 27.96 0.85 -9.87
C ARG A 291 27.99 1.86 -8.73
N LEU A 292 28.03 3.17 -9.01
CA LEU A 292 28.12 4.19 -7.97
C LEU A 292 26.86 4.15 -7.08
N LEU A 293 27.06 4.19 -5.77
CA LEU A 293 26.03 4.45 -4.78
C LEU A 293 26.55 5.57 -3.89
N GLN A 294 26.12 6.79 -4.19
CA GLN A 294 26.49 7.99 -3.45
C GLN A 294 25.22 8.69 -2.97
N ILE A 295 25.07 8.83 -1.67
CA ILE A 295 23.95 9.52 -1.03
C ILE A 295 24.51 10.47 0.02
N GLU A 296 24.14 11.72 -0.01
CA GLU A 296 24.53 12.76 0.94
C GLU A 296 23.35 13.06 1.88
N ALA A 297 23.65 13.13 3.17
CA ALA A 297 22.69 13.39 4.23
C ALA A 297 21.43 12.50 4.12
N GLY A 298 21.63 11.21 3.87
CA GLY A 298 20.56 10.22 3.78
C GLY A 298 19.84 10.04 5.12
N ARG A 299 18.51 9.89 5.07
CA ARG A 299 17.65 9.67 6.24
C ARG A 299 16.85 8.39 6.07
N HIS A 300 16.48 7.76 7.17
CA HIS A 300 15.66 6.55 7.13
C HIS A 300 14.17 6.92 6.98
N PRO A 301 13.48 6.60 5.87
CA PRO A 301 12.15 7.12 5.54
C PRO A 301 11.07 6.79 6.57
N VAL A 302 11.22 5.69 7.30
CA VAL A 302 10.26 5.27 8.34
C VAL A 302 10.65 5.83 9.71
N VAL A 303 11.94 5.69 10.10
CA VAL A 303 12.40 6.11 11.43
C VAL A 303 12.27 7.62 11.61
N GLU A 304 12.59 8.42 10.59
CA GLU A 304 12.45 9.89 10.67
C GLU A 304 11.01 10.34 10.96
N GLN A 305 10.01 9.57 10.51
CA GLN A 305 8.57 9.86 10.76
C GLN A 305 8.11 9.43 12.16
N LEU A 306 8.82 8.52 12.80
CA LEU A 306 8.50 8.01 14.15
C LEU A 306 9.17 8.81 15.27
N LEU A 307 10.22 9.56 14.95
CA LEU A 307 10.93 10.40 15.91
C LEU A 307 10.15 11.69 16.16
N VAL A 308 9.64 11.86 17.39
CA VAL A 308 8.83 13.03 17.78
C VAL A 308 9.68 14.07 18.51
N GLU A 309 10.67 13.62 19.31
CA GLU A 309 11.41 14.49 20.25
C GLU A 309 12.72 15.04 19.67
N ALA A 310 13.33 14.34 18.73
CA ALA A 310 14.60 14.75 18.14
C ALA A 310 14.61 14.49 16.62
N PRO A 311 15.27 15.37 15.83
CA PRO A 311 15.40 15.13 14.40
C PRO A 311 16.28 13.89 14.15
N PHE A 312 15.98 13.18 13.06
CA PHE A 312 16.82 12.07 12.58
C PHE A 312 18.23 12.59 12.23
N THR A 313 19.29 11.88 12.64
CA THR A 313 20.67 12.21 12.27
C THR A 313 20.95 11.70 10.85
N PRO A 314 21.14 12.58 9.86
CA PRO A 314 21.45 12.16 8.49
C PRO A 314 22.84 11.56 8.38
N ASN A 315 23.03 10.62 7.46
CA ASN A 315 24.32 9.98 7.20
C ASN A 315 24.60 9.85 5.70
N ASP A 316 25.86 10.02 5.34
CA ASP A 316 26.34 9.82 3.98
C ASP A 316 26.67 8.34 3.77
N ILE A 317 26.57 7.92 2.49
CA ILE A 317 27.09 6.63 2.05
C ILE A 317 27.71 6.76 0.67
N GLN A 318 28.83 6.05 0.47
CA GLN A 318 29.57 6.06 -0.77
C GLN A 318 30.17 4.68 -1.05
N LEU A 319 29.72 4.03 -2.12
CA LEU A 319 30.12 2.68 -2.54
C LEU A 319 30.28 2.59 -4.07
N GLY A 320 31.07 1.64 -4.53
CA GLY A 320 31.02 1.09 -5.88
C GLY A 320 31.67 1.91 -6.98
N SER A 321 32.69 2.71 -6.69
CA SER A 321 33.52 3.31 -7.73
C SER A 321 34.81 2.51 -7.90
N ARG A 322 34.87 1.66 -8.91
CA ARG A 322 36.13 1.09 -9.41
C ARG A 322 36.93 2.15 -10.18
N GLN A 323 37.28 3.26 -9.55
CA GLN A 323 38.40 4.04 -10.05
C GLN A 323 39.68 3.38 -9.59
N ALA A 324 40.62 3.22 -10.53
CA ALA A 324 41.96 2.63 -10.43
C ALA A 324 42.41 2.00 -9.08
N PRO A 325 43.05 0.86 -9.06
CA PRO A 325 43.56 0.23 -7.84
C PRO A 325 44.36 1.23 -7.02
N GLY A 326 43.93 1.52 -5.81
CA GLY A 326 44.68 2.36 -4.86
C GLY A 326 44.00 3.64 -4.36
N THR A 327 42.76 3.96 -4.76
CA THR A 327 42.01 5.08 -4.17
C THR A 327 40.81 4.58 -3.39
N SER A 328 40.89 4.59 -2.08
CA SER A 328 39.84 4.21 -1.12
C SER A 328 38.68 5.22 -1.02
N GLU A 329 38.47 6.06 -2.05
CA GLU A 329 37.41 7.08 -1.97
C GLU A 329 36.02 6.48 -2.13
N ASN A 330 35.85 5.40 -2.89
CA ASN A 330 34.58 4.71 -3.11
C ASN A 330 34.76 3.19 -3.02
N PRO A 331 34.76 2.59 -1.83
CA PRO A 331 34.99 1.15 -1.67
C PRO A 331 33.84 0.32 -2.24
N ASP A 332 34.09 -0.96 -2.54
CA ASP A 332 33.05 -1.93 -2.81
C ASP A 332 32.41 -2.43 -1.50
N LEU A 333 33.24 -2.54 -0.43
CA LEU A 333 32.78 -3.01 0.88
C LEU A 333 33.12 -2.01 1.99
N ILE A 334 32.14 -1.68 2.81
CA ILE A 334 32.32 -0.92 4.05
C ILE A 334 32.17 -1.87 5.25
N VAL A 335 33.19 -2.00 6.05
CA VAL A 335 33.13 -2.62 7.38
C VAL A 335 32.65 -1.58 8.38
N LEU A 336 31.42 -1.75 8.88
CA LEU A 336 30.79 -0.79 9.80
C LEU A 336 30.86 -1.31 11.23
N THR A 337 31.66 -0.67 12.04
CA THR A 337 31.84 -1.02 13.47
C THR A 337 31.15 -0.03 14.41
N GLY A 338 30.90 -0.46 15.63
CA GLY A 338 30.27 0.37 16.67
C GLY A 338 29.48 -0.46 17.67
N PRO A 339 29.12 0.12 18.83
CA PRO A 339 28.39 -0.60 19.87
C PRO A 339 26.96 -0.98 19.46
N ASN A 340 26.36 -1.89 20.21
CA ASN A 340 24.94 -2.20 20.06
C ASN A 340 24.10 -0.95 20.38
N ALA A 341 22.94 -0.83 19.74
CA ALA A 341 22.06 0.34 19.82
C ALA A 341 22.62 1.66 19.25
N SER A 342 23.83 1.68 18.66
CA SER A 342 24.39 2.89 18.05
C SER A 342 23.71 3.31 16.73
N GLY A 343 22.95 2.40 16.09
CA GLY A 343 22.23 2.68 14.84
C GLY A 343 22.80 1.97 13.60
N LYS A 344 23.75 1.02 13.74
CA LYS A 344 24.30 0.23 12.61
C LYS A 344 23.21 -0.40 11.73
N SER A 345 22.31 -1.15 12.36
CA SER A 345 21.20 -1.82 11.62
C SER A 345 20.23 -0.82 10.98
N CYS A 346 20.05 0.36 11.58
CA CYS A 346 19.26 1.45 10.98
C CYS A 346 19.93 1.98 9.71
N TYR A 347 21.25 2.20 9.75
CA TYR A 347 22.02 2.64 8.59
C TYR A 347 22.01 1.64 7.44
N LEU A 348 22.14 0.34 7.74
CA LEU A 348 21.99 -0.73 6.74
C LEU A 348 20.63 -0.69 6.06
N ARG A 349 19.56 -0.69 6.87
CA ARG A 349 18.17 -0.66 6.35
C ARG A 349 17.91 0.61 5.57
N GLN A 350 18.39 1.76 6.03
CA GLN A 350 18.32 3.02 5.30
C GLN A 350 18.93 2.89 3.91
N THR A 351 20.15 2.36 3.80
CA THR A 351 20.84 2.18 2.52
C THR A 351 20.04 1.35 1.54
N GLY A 352 19.53 0.18 1.99
CA GLY A 352 18.70 -0.68 1.13
C GLY A 352 17.40 -0.03 0.72
N LEU A 353 16.72 0.67 1.65
CA LEU A 353 15.46 1.36 1.36
C LEU A 353 15.65 2.51 0.37
N LEU A 354 16.70 3.32 0.50
CA LEU A 354 16.97 4.42 -0.41
C LEU A 354 17.25 3.93 -1.84
N GLN A 355 18.02 2.85 -1.99
CA GLN A 355 18.23 2.20 -3.28
C GLN A 355 16.92 1.64 -3.87
N LEU A 356 16.12 0.95 -3.07
CA LEU A 356 14.82 0.43 -3.45
C LEU A 356 13.87 1.54 -3.92
N MET A 357 13.79 2.63 -3.13
CA MET A 357 12.96 3.79 -3.46
C MET A 357 13.37 4.42 -4.79
N ALA A 358 14.67 4.59 -5.03
CA ALA A 358 15.16 5.08 -6.32
C ALA A 358 14.73 4.19 -7.48
N GLN A 359 14.83 2.86 -7.34
CA GLN A 359 14.50 1.91 -8.41
C GLN A 359 12.99 1.68 -8.63
N ILE A 360 12.14 2.11 -7.72
CA ILE A 360 10.70 2.22 -8.01
C ILE A 360 10.31 3.55 -8.67
N GLY A 361 11.28 4.45 -8.92
CA GLY A 361 11.06 5.77 -9.50
C GLY A 361 10.67 6.85 -8.49
N SER A 362 10.87 6.62 -7.20
CA SER A 362 10.59 7.58 -6.14
C SER A 362 11.75 8.56 -5.92
N TRP A 363 11.44 9.76 -5.42
CA TRP A 363 12.41 10.59 -4.73
C TRP A 363 12.77 9.97 -3.37
N ILE A 364 13.93 10.33 -2.83
CA ILE A 364 14.48 9.73 -1.61
C ILE A 364 14.80 10.79 -0.53
N PRO A 365 14.72 10.45 0.76
CA PRO A 365 15.07 11.34 1.87
C PRO A 365 16.59 11.54 1.97
N ALA A 366 17.12 12.42 1.16
CA ALA A 366 18.53 12.81 1.14
C ALA A 366 18.66 14.27 0.66
N SER A 367 19.85 14.88 0.82
CA SER A 367 20.15 16.19 0.22
C SER A 367 20.49 16.06 -1.25
N SER A 368 21.24 15.03 -1.63
CA SER A 368 21.57 14.67 -2.99
C SER A 368 21.85 13.17 -3.10
N ALA A 369 21.71 12.60 -4.30
CA ALA A 369 22.09 11.22 -4.56
C ALA A 369 22.43 10.98 -6.02
N ARG A 370 23.43 10.12 -6.26
CA ARG A 370 23.82 9.57 -7.57
C ARG A 370 23.90 8.05 -7.43
N LEU A 371 23.09 7.33 -8.18
CA LEU A 371 22.86 5.91 -7.95
C LEU A 371 22.96 5.10 -9.25
N GLY A 372 23.84 4.10 -9.24
CA GLY A 372 23.82 3.01 -10.21
C GLY A 372 22.73 1.99 -9.87
N ILE A 373 22.15 1.41 -10.90
CA ILE A 373 21.08 0.41 -10.76
C ILE A 373 21.65 -0.88 -10.17
N THR A 374 20.98 -1.44 -9.15
CA THR A 374 21.24 -2.77 -8.62
C THR A 374 20.36 -3.81 -9.31
N ASP A 375 20.94 -4.97 -9.59
CA ASP A 375 20.18 -6.13 -10.07
C ASP A 375 19.41 -6.81 -8.93
N ARG A 376 20.00 -6.84 -7.72
CA ARG A 376 19.42 -7.42 -6.52
C ARG A 376 19.86 -6.67 -5.25
N ILE A 377 19.00 -6.63 -4.27
CA ILE A 377 19.30 -6.14 -2.93
C ILE A 377 19.18 -7.32 -1.98
N PHE A 378 20.31 -7.75 -1.43
CA PHE A 378 20.36 -8.81 -0.44
C PHE A 378 20.48 -8.20 0.95
N THR A 379 19.68 -8.69 1.89
CA THR A 379 19.71 -8.23 3.27
C THR A 379 19.77 -9.42 4.21
N ARG A 380 20.71 -9.39 5.15
CA ARG A 380 20.72 -10.25 6.32
C ARG A 380 20.77 -9.34 7.54
N VAL A 381 19.60 -8.90 8.03
CA VAL A 381 19.46 -7.92 9.10
C VAL A 381 18.47 -8.45 10.13
N GLY A 382 18.96 -8.73 11.33
CA GLY A 382 18.18 -9.25 12.45
C GLY A 382 18.06 -10.79 12.45
N ALA A 383 18.03 -11.39 13.64
CA ALA A 383 17.76 -12.81 13.84
C ALA A 383 16.24 -13.01 13.91
N GLY A 384 15.66 -13.69 12.94
CA GLY A 384 14.34 -14.28 13.09
C GLY A 384 14.49 -15.69 13.68
N ASP A 385 14.04 -15.88 14.92
CA ASP A 385 13.94 -17.23 15.49
C ASP A 385 12.79 -17.96 14.79
N ASP A 386 13.11 -18.84 13.85
CA ASP A 386 12.14 -19.78 13.32
C ASP A 386 12.08 -21.04 14.19
N LEU A 387 11.49 -20.88 15.36
CA LEU A 387 11.26 -21.98 16.31
C LEU A 387 10.36 -23.08 15.73
N ALA A 388 9.59 -22.79 14.68
CA ALA A 388 8.67 -23.76 14.06
C ALA A 388 9.39 -24.76 13.15
N ALA A 389 10.53 -24.39 12.56
CA ALA A 389 11.32 -25.26 11.68
C ALA A 389 12.35 -26.11 12.43
N GLY A 390 12.53 -25.94 13.74
CA GLY A 390 13.50 -26.68 14.55
C GLY A 390 14.96 -26.47 14.14
N GLN A 391 15.25 -25.46 13.32
CA GLN A 391 16.60 -25.12 12.89
C GLN A 391 17.24 -24.15 13.88
N SER A 392 18.53 -24.34 14.15
CA SER A 392 19.32 -23.38 14.91
C SER A 392 19.37 -22.05 14.17
N THR A 393 19.23 -20.91 14.89
CA THR A 393 19.38 -19.55 14.34
C THR A 393 20.65 -19.39 13.51
N PHE A 394 21.74 -20.06 13.92
CA PHE A 394 23.01 -20.08 13.19
C PHE A 394 22.88 -20.81 11.84
N MET A 395 22.16 -21.93 11.75
CA MET A 395 21.96 -22.65 10.47
C MET A 395 21.13 -21.82 9.49
N VAL A 396 20.10 -21.13 9.96
CA VAL A 396 19.31 -20.20 9.14
C VAL A 396 20.20 -19.09 8.61
N GLU A 397 21.02 -18.49 9.49
CA GLU A 397 21.98 -17.44 9.12
C GLU A 397 22.97 -17.93 8.04
N MET A 398 23.51 -19.12 8.19
CA MET A 398 24.44 -19.71 7.21
C MET A 398 23.74 -20.03 5.87
N ALA A 399 22.51 -20.50 5.89
CA ALA A 399 21.74 -20.77 4.68
C ALA A 399 21.41 -19.47 3.91
N GLU A 400 21.04 -18.40 4.61
CA GLU A 400 20.82 -17.08 4.00
C GLU A 400 22.12 -16.50 3.45
N THR A 401 23.22 -16.59 4.20
CA THR A 401 24.55 -16.14 3.75
C THR A 401 25.00 -16.93 2.52
N ALA A 402 24.85 -18.25 2.50
CA ALA A 402 25.16 -19.08 1.33
C ALA A 402 24.33 -18.67 0.12
N ASN A 403 23.02 -18.41 0.28
CA ASN A 403 22.17 -17.92 -0.80
C ASN A 403 22.67 -16.58 -1.37
N ILE A 404 23.13 -15.67 -0.51
CA ILE A 404 23.71 -14.38 -0.94
C ILE A 404 24.97 -14.63 -1.76
N LEU A 405 25.92 -15.41 -1.23
CA LEU A 405 27.20 -15.66 -1.88
C LEU A 405 27.07 -16.38 -3.24
N HIS A 406 26.07 -17.24 -3.38
CA HIS A 406 25.80 -17.95 -4.65
C HIS A 406 25.09 -17.11 -5.72
N HIS A 407 24.36 -16.07 -5.34
CA HIS A 407 23.49 -15.33 -6.27
C HIS A 407 23.85 -13.85 -6.42
N ALA A 408 24.69 -13.30 -5.55
CA ALA A 408 25.15 -11.93 -5.69
C ALA A 408 26.09 -11.78 -6.90
N THR A 409 26.01 -10.63 -7.54
CA THR A 409 26.85 -10.22 -8.64
C THR A 409 27.59 -8.93 -8.27
N ASP A 410 28.50 -8.48 -9.11
CA ASP A 410 29.18 -7.20 -8.95
C ASP A 410 28.22 -5.99 -9.02
N ARG A 411 26.99 -6.17 -9.51
CA ARG A 411 25.92 -5.17 -9.56
C ARG A 411 24.97 -5.23 -8.38
N SER A 412 25.09 -6.23 -7.51
CA SER A 412 24.23 -6.39 -6.34
C SER A 412 24.59 -5.41 -5.22
N LEU A 413 23.61 -5.14 -4.35
CA LEU A 413 23.80 -4.47 -3.06
C LEU A 413 23.60 -5.49 -1.94
N VAL A 414 24.63 -5.70 -1.12
CA VAL A 414 24.63 -6.68 -0.02
C VAL A 414 24.73 -5.98 1.33
N LEU A 415 23.79 -6.26 2.22
CA LEU A 415 23.67 -5.62 3.52
C LEU A 415 23.66 -6.70 4.60
N LEU A 416 24.77 -6.84 5.32
CA LEU A 416 24.98 -7.88 6.33
C LEU A 416 25.08 -7.27 7.72
N ASP A 417 24.34 -7.81 8.69
CA ASP A 417 24.33 -7.37 10.07
C ASP A 417 24.73 -8.52 11.00
N GLU A 418 25.89 -8.40 11.61
CA GLU A 418 26.41 -9.26 12.68
C GLU A 418 26.49 -10.76 12.33
N ILE A 419 27.06 -11.11 11.18
CA ILE A 419 27.30 -12.50 10.77
C ILE A 419 28.26 -13.19 11.75
N GLY A 420 27.97 -14.46 12.08
CA GLY A 420 28.81 -15.32 12.95
C GLY A 420 28.47 -15.25 14.42
N ARG A 421 27.35 -14.63 14.82
CA ARG A 421 26.96 -14.45 16.23
C ARG A 421 26.49 -15.74 16.93
N GLY A 422 26.02 -16.70 16.18
CA GLY A 422 25.39 -17.93 16.70
C GLY A 422 26.32 -19.10 17.01
N THR A 423 27.66 -18.88 16.98
CA THR A 423 28.66 -19.92 17.20
C THR A 423 29.79 -19.45 18.14
N ALA A 424 30.84 -20.26 18.34
CA ALA A 424 32.03 -19.86 19.13
C ALA A 424 32.68 -18.63 18.50
N THR A 425 33.23 -17.73 19.34
CA THR A 425 33.73 -16.41 18.91
C THR A 425 34.74 -16.50 17.76
N PHE A 426 35.72 -17.41 17.84
CA PHE A 426 36.74 -17.53 16.80
C PHE A 426 36.18 -18.14 15.48
N ASP A 427 35.25 -19.09 15.56
CA ASP A 427 34.59 -19.64 14.39
C ASP A 427 33.74 -18.57 13.71
N GLY A 428 32.98 -17.78 14.52
CA GLY A 428 32.17 -16.68 14.02
C GLY A 428 33.00 -15.59 13.33
N LEU A 429 34.10 -15.19 13.94
CA LEU A 429 35.04 -14.22 13.38
C LEU A 429 35.64 -14.75 12.06
N SER A 430 36.09 -16.01 12.04
CA SER A 430 36.70 -16.61 10.84
C SER A 430 35.71 -16.68 9.66
N ILE A 431 34.45 -17.03 9.94
CA ILE A 431 33.39 -17.03 8.93
C ILE A 431 33.09 -15.62 8.44
N ALA A 432 32.93 -14.66 9.35
CA ALA A 432 32.65 -13.26 9.01
C ALA A 432 33.77 -12.66 8.15
N TRP A 433 35.02 -12.95 8.49
CA TRP A 433 36.20 -12.53 7.73
C TRP A 433 36.17 -13.11 6.30
N ALA A 434 36.06 -14.43 6.16
CA ALA A 434 36.04 -15.10 4.88
C ALA A 434 34.87 -14.65 3.98
N VAL A 435 33.70 -14.39 4.57
CA VAL A 435 32.51 -13.85 3.85
C VAL A 435 32.79 -12.44 3.33
N ALA A 436 33.37 -11.56 4.16
CA ALA A 436 33.70 -10.19 3.77
C ALA A 436 34.75 -10.15 2.67
N GLU A 437 35.81 -10.96 2.79
CA GLU A 437 36.88 -11.12 1.80
C GLU A 437 36.30 -11.64 0.46
N TYR A 438 35.49 -12.71 0.48
CA TYR A 438 34.87 -13.27 -0.70
C TYR A 438 33.94 -12.28 -1.42
N LEU A 439 33.17 -11.48 -0.66
CA LEU A 439 32.33 -10.42 -1.24
C LEU A 439 33.15 -9.32 -1.90
N ALA A 440 34.30 -8.97 -1.34
CA ALA A 440 35.15 -7.90 -1.84
C ALA A 440 36.02 -8.35 -3.04
N GLU A 441 36.61 -9.54 -3.00
CA GLU A 441 37.58 -10.00 -4.01
C GLU A 441 36.90 -10.78 -5.16
N GLU A 442 36.07 -11.77 -4.81
CA GLU A 442 35.52 -12.69 -5.82
C GLU A 442 34.25 -12.14 -6.47
N ILE A 443 33.31 -11.64 -5.66
CA ILE A 443 32.03 -11.13 -6.19
C ILE A 443 32.18 -9.66 -6.61
N GLY A 444 32.84 -8.86 -5.80
CA GLY A 444 32.97 -7.42 -6.01
C GLY A 444 31.64 -6.68 -5.84
N ALA A 445 30.69 -7.19 -5.05
CA ALA A 445 29.39 -6.57 -4.79
C ALA A 445 29.54 -5.32 -3.89
N ARG A 446 28.68 -4.32 -4.13
CA ARG A 446 28.55 -3.20 -3.20
C ARG A 446 27.99 -3.69 -1.87
N SER A 447 28.76 -3.58 -0.80
CA SER A 447 28.43 -4.23 0.46
C SER A 447 28.60 -3.31 1.65
N VAL A 448 27.69 -3.40 2.63
CA VAL A 448 27.88 -2.85 3.96
C VAL A 448 27.79 -3.99 4.97
N PHE A 449 28.88 -4.22 5.69
CA PHE A 449 29.03 -5.29 6.65
C PHE A 449 29.11 -4.71 8.05
N ALA A 450 27.98 -4.67 8.76
CA ALA A 450 27.98 -4.24 10.16
C ALA A 450 28.41 -5.39 11.05
N THR A 451 29.34 -5.11 11.95
CA THR A 451 29.92 -6.12 12.83
C THR A 451 30.31 -5.56 14.20
N HIS A 452 30.41 -6.45 15.16
CA HIS A 452 31.02 -6.19 16.46
C HIS A 452 32.48 -6.72 16.55
N TYR A 453 32.94 -7.44 15.53
CA TYR A 453 34.31 -7.90 15.41
C TYR A 453 35.20 -6.75 14.92
N HIS A 454 36.03 -6.20 15.82
CA HIS A 454 36.93 -5.08 15.49
C HIS A 454 38.08 -5.53 14.59
N GLU A 455 38.41 -6.82 14.63
CA GLU A 455 39.46 -7.46 13.86
C GLU A 455 39.18 -7.32 12.33
N LEU A 456 37.91 -7.28 11.92
CA LEU A 456 37.56 -7.06 10.50
C LEU A 456 38.02 -5.70 9.96
N ASN A 457 38.40 -4.75 10.82
CA ASN A 457 38.97 -3.48 10.38
C ASN A 457 40.31 -3.68 9.63
N GLU A 458 41.04 -4.77 9.91
CA GLU A 458 42.29 -5.08 9.23
C GLU A 458 42.12 -5.40 7.73
N LEU A 459 40.91 -5.78 7.30
CA LEU A 459 40.62 -5.99 5.88
C LEU A 459 40.82 -4.73 5.04
N ALA A 460 40.58 -3.55 5.57
CA ALA A 460 40.80 -2.30 4.85
C ALA A 460 42.30 -1.99 4.62
N ASP A 461 43.19 -2.56 5.43
CA ASP A 461 44.63 -2.45 5.24
C ASP A 461 45.15 -3.47 4.19
N GLN A 462 44.44 -4.57 4.01
CA GLN A 462 44.82 -5.66 3.13
C GLN A 462 44.17 -5.52 1.72
N LEU A 463 42.92 -5.02 1.65
CA LEU A 463 42.14 -4.94 0.42
C LEU A 463 41.84 -3.48 0.05
N PRO A 464 42.29 -3.01 -1.15
CA PRO A 464 42.17 -1.61 -1.55
C PRO A 464 40.73 -1.15 -1.82
N ASN A 465 39.79 -2.08 -2.02
CA ASN A 465 38.38 -1.81 -2.25
C ASN A 465 37.52 -1.98 -0.99
N VAL A 466 38.15 -2.12 0.18
CA VAL A 466 37.48 -2.16 1.49
C VAL A 466 37.79 -0.89 2.27
N ALA A 467 36.77 -0.35 2.95
CA ALA A 467 36.95 0.79 3.85
C ALA A 467 36.28 0.54 5.18
N ASN A 468 36.85 1.15 6.24
CA ASN A 468 36.27 1.12 7.56
C ASN A 468 35.38 2.33 7.81
N ALA A 469 34.27 2.11 8.50
CA ALA A 469 33.39 3.13 9.03
C ALA A 469 33.00 2.78 10.48
N GLN A 470 32.71 3.80 11.27
CA GLN A 470 32.25 3.62 12.65
C GLN A 470 31.09 4.55 12.98
N VAL A 471 30.23 4.09 13.89
CA VAL A 471 29.19 4.96 14.47
C VAL A 471 29.79 5.67 15.70
N LEU A 472 29.73 7.00 15.68
CA LEU A 472 30.30 7.83 16.76
C LEU A 472 29.52 7.67 18.06
N VAL A 473 30.31 7.57 19.13
CA VAL A 473 29.85 7.55 20.52
C VAL A 473 30.62 8.60 21.30
N GLU A 474 29.93 9.43 22.06
CA GLU A 474 30.52 10.37 22.99
C GLU A 474 30.44 9.79 24.39
N ASP A 475 31.62 9.60 25.01
CA ASP A 475 31.75 9.13 26.37
C ASP A 475 32.19 10.30 27.25
N THR A 476 31.27 10.81 28.06
CA THR A 476 31.57 11.91 29.02
C THR A 476 32.01 11.38 30.40
N GLY A 477 32.26 10.06 30.53
CA GLY A 477 32.60 9.39 31.79
C GLY A 477 31.38 9.08 32.67
N ASN A 478 30.40 9.95 32.70
CA ASN A 478 29.13 9.76 33.41
C ASN A 478 28.00 9.26 32.53
N GLU A 479 28.03 9.60 31.26
CA GLU A 479 26.99 9.33 30.29
C GLU A 479 27.59 8.86 28.96
N LEU A 480 26.97 7.86 28.34
CA LEU A 480 27.31 7.40 27.01
C LEU A 480 26.23 7.91 26.05
N ARG A 481 26.61 8.79 25.13
CA ARG A 481 25.68 9.36 24.16
C ARG A 481 25.95 8.77 22.76
N PHE A 482 24.97 8.08 22.21
CA PHE A 482 25.03 7.62 20.82
C PHE A 482 24.69 8.79 19.91
N LEU A 483 25.64 9.19 19.05
CA LEU A 483 25.44 10.30 18.13
C LEU A 483 24.73 9.88 16.85
N HIS A 484 24.59 8.58 16.60
CA HIS A 484 24.01 7.98 15.39
C HIS A 484 24.64 8.49 14.09
N ARG A 485 25.88 8.99 14.18
CA ARG A 485 26.62 9.55 13.05
C ARG A 485 27.70 8.57 12.60
N VAL A 486 27.65 8.19 11.33
CA VAL A 486 28.66 7.33 10.69
C VAL A 486 29.79 8.18 10.16
N VAL A 487 31.03 7.79 10.47
CA VAL A 487 32.24 8.46 10.01
C VAL A 487 33.26 7.43 9.51
N LYS A 488 34.19 7.86 8.66
CA LYS A 488 35.31 7.03 8.17
C LYS A 488 36.22 6.61 9.35
N GLY A 489 36.78 5.40 9.25
CA GLY A 489 37.66 4.80 10.22
C GLY A 489 37.00 3.71 11.07
N GLY A 490 37.77 2.78 11.59
CA GLY A 490 37.29 1.68 12.42
C GLY A 490 37.21 2.06 13.91
N ALA A 491 36.21 1.53 14.61
CA ALA A 491 36.15 1.64 16.07
C ALA A 491 37.18 0.67 16.71
N ASN A 492 38.06 1.19 17.53
CA ASN A 492 39.09 0.40 18.24
C ASN A 492 38.68 0.04 19.68
N ARG A 493 37.45 0.35 20.08
CA ARG A 493 37.00 0.16 21.46
C ARG A 493 35.54 -0.36 21.50
N SER A 494 35.34 -1.37 22.33
CA SER A 494 34.01 -1.84 22.67
C SER A 494 33.44 -1.06 23.86
N TYR A 495 32.13 -0.75 23.82
CA TYR A 495 31.43 -0.02 24.89
C TYR A 495 30.46 -0.93 25.67
N GLY A 496 30.56 -2.26 25.54
CA GLY A 496 29.65 -3.21 26.18
C GLY A 496 29.65 -3.10 27.72
N ILE A 497 30.83 -2.91 28.35
CA ILE A 497 30.93 -2.76 29.80
C ILE A 497 30.36 -1.41 30.27
N GLU A 498 30.53 -0.34 29.48
CA GLU A 498 29.91 0.95 29.77
C GLU A 498 28.38 0.91 29.62
N ALA A 499 27.88 0.25 28.60
CA ALA A 499 26.44 0.02 28.43
C ALA A 499 25.86 -0.79 29.62
N ALA A 500 26.55 -1.82 30.08
CA ALA A 500 26.17 -2.58 31.28
C ALA A 500 26.10 -1.70 32.53
N ARG A 501 27.09 -0.81 32.71
CA ARG A 501 27.13 0.18 33.82
C ARG A 501 25.90 1.10 33.77
N LEU A 502 25.58 1.62 32.61
CA LEU A 502 24.41 2.52 32.39
C LEU A 502 23.07 1.80 32.57
N ALA A 503 23.01 0.51 32.23
CA ALA A 503 21.86 -0.34 32.48
C ALA A 503 21.65 -0.70 33.96
N GLY A 504 22.53 -0.26 34.87
CA GLY A 504 22.40 -0.47 36.31
C GLY A 504 22.98 -1.80 36.81
N VAL A 505 23.88 -2.44 36.06
CA VAL A 505 24.64 -3.60 36.55
C VAL A 505 25.50 -3.17 37.76
N PRO A 506 25.53 -3.97 38.87
CA PRO A 506 26.23 -3.61 40.08
C PRO A 506 27.68 -3.19 39.82
N PRO A 507 28.17 -2.08 40.46
CA PRO A 507 29.51 -1.54 40.20
C PRO A 507 30.66 -2.55 40.41
N ALA A 508 30.52 -3.48 41.36
CA ALA A 508 31.51 -4.54 41.60
C ALA A 508 31.63 -5.50 40.38
N VAL A 509 30.51 -5.81 39.69
CA VAL A 509 30.50 -6.64 38.49
C VAL A 509 31.14 -5.90 37.31
N VAL A 510 30.80 -4.61 37.13
CA VAL A 510 31.38 -3.76 36.08
C VAL A 510 32.91 -3.62 36.26
N LEU A 511 33.37 -3.38 37.51
CA LEU A 511 34.81 -3.29 37.81
C LEU A 511 35.51 -4.62 37.48
N ARG A 512 34.91 -5.74 37.88
CA ARG A 512 35.44 -7.07 37.58
C ARG A 512 35.50 -7.37 36.10
N ALA A 513 34.44 -7.01 35.35
CA ALA A 513 34.42 -7.16 33.90
C ALA A 513 35.57 -6.41 33.19
N ARG A 514 35.87 -5.16 33.61
CA ARG A 514 37.02 -4.40 33.09
C ARG A 514 38.36 -5.09 33.38
N GLN A 515 38.54 -5.65 34.58
CA GLN A 515 39.76 -6.39 34.92
C GLN A 515 39.91 -7.67 34.08
N VAL A 516 38.81 -8.38 33.83
CA VAL A 516 38.81 -9.59 33.00
C VAL A 516 39.11 -9.23 31.55
N LEU A 517 38.48 -8.18 31.02
CA LEU A 517 38.71 -7.71 29.64
C LEU A 517 40.19 -7.36 29.43
N GLY A 518 40.80 -6.57 30.32
CA GLY A 518 42.20 -6.22 30.19
C GLY A 518 43.16 -7.43 30.25
N ARG A 519 42.80 -8.52 30.94
CA ARG A 519 43.56 -9.78 30.89
C ARG A 519 43.42 -10.52 29.59
N ILE A 520 42.20 -10.56 29.01
CA ILE A 520 41.92 -11.21 27.73
C ILE A 520 42.67 -10.48 26.61
N GLU A 521 42.59 -9.14 26.57
CA GLU A 521 43.26 -8.30 25.56
C GLU A 521 44.81 -8.48 25.63
N ALA A 522 45.38 -8.48 26.83
CA ALA A 522 46.81 -8.70 27.01
C ALA A 522 47.28 -10.09 26.51
N ASN A 523 46.45 -11.11 26.64
CA ASN A 523 46.77 -12.46 26.17
C ASN A 523 46.48 -12.66 24.66
N SER A 524 45.54 -11.90 24.07
CA SER A 524 45.20 -12.00 22.64
C SER A 524 46.30 -11.40 21.75
N HIS A 525 46.98 -10.34 22.18
CA HIS A 525 48.15 -9.79 21.47
C HIS A 525 49.35 -10.74 21.40
N VAL A 526 49.41 -11.76 22.26
CA VAL A 526 50.49 -12.78 22.26
C VAL A 526 50.17 -13.94 21.30
N ALA A 527 48.91 -14.11 20.87
CA ALA A 527 48.49 -15.23 20.01
C ALA A 527 48.46 -14.91 18.50
N VAL A 528 48.66 -13.64 18.11
CA VAL A 528 48.67 -13.17 16.71
C VAL A 528 50.10 -12.80 16.25
N ALA A 529 51.10 -12.86 17.12
CA ALA A 529 52.52 -12.78 16.80
C ALA A 529 53.09 -14.21 16.75
#